data_60f6e0bd74415ddf8ae3a84a3b2eef8f
#
_entry.id   60f6e0bd74415ddf8ae3a84a3b2eef8f
#
_cell.length_a   1.000
_cell.length_b   1.000
_cell.length_c   1.000
_cell.angle_alpha   90.00
_cell.angle_beta   90.00
_cell.angle_gamma   90.00
#
_symmetry.space_group_name_H-M   'P 1'
#
loop_
_entity.id
_entity.type
_entity.pdbx_description
1 polymer ?
#
loop_
_entity_poly.entity_id
_entity_poly.type
_entity_poly.pdbx_seq_one_letter_code
_entity_poly.pdbx_strand_id
1 'polypeptide(L)'
;KGQVGLDFTVHDEETRVVVEDGYDPKRESENEKTTLTYYRTPSVCTGEEVHRGTLTLPQDVPAVLQVQAFFAEAVLQEARAEEGKIILEGRIKYFLLYLCENDAEPIASYTSEFPFTQVLLCREAKEGDRVHAHLITEDAQIQMMSDREGEMSVTVGAQAAISRMEETEVLSNMTLGEESIRMPAAAVIYVVK
;
A
#
# COMPACT_ATOMS: atom_id res chain seq x y z
N LYS A 1 5.19 -22.96 22.02
CA LYS A 1 3.86 -22.52 21.60
C LYS A 1 4.01 -21.10 21.06
N GLY A 2 3.75 -20.89 19.78
CA GLY A 2 3.66 -19.57 19.16
C GLY A 2 2.19 -19.19 18.95
N GLN A 3 1.90 -17.88 18.92
CA GLN A 3 0.60 -17.32 18.56
C GLN A 3 0.80 -16.53 17.26
N VAL A 4 -0.03 -16.81 16.26
CA VAL A 4 -0.05 -16.07 15.00
C VAL A 4 -1.34 -15.26 14.99
N GLY A 5 -1.22 -13.94 14.83
CA GLY A 5 -2.34 -13.06 14.55
C GLY A 5 -2.52 -12.91 13.04
N LEU A 6 -3.76 -12.95 12.58
CA LEU A 6 -4.10 -12.71 11.18
C LEU A 6 -5.10 -11.54 11.14
N ASP A 7 -4.74 -10.49 10.41
CA ASP A 7 -5.62 -9.37 10.12
C ASP A 7 -6.17 -9.53 8.70
N PHE A 8 -7.48 -9.45 8.58
CA PHE A 8 -8.16 -9.51 7.29
C PHE A 8 -8.86 -8.19 7.02
N THR A 9 -8.63 -7.61 5.86
CA THR A 9 -9.40 -6.48 5.35
C THR A 9 -10.25 -6.99 4.18
N VAL A 10 -11.56 -6.88 4.31
CA VAL A 10 -12.50 -7.25 3.25
C VAL A 10 -13.01 -5.98 2.59
N HIS A 11 -12.85 -5.90 1.26
CA HIS A 11 -13.43 -4.85 0.45
C HIS A 11 -14.63 -5.44 -0.30
N ASP A 12 -15.77 -4.76 -0.23
CA ASP A 12 -16.97 -5.08 -1.02
C ASP A 12 -17.21 -3.95 -2.01
N GLU A 13 -17.43 -4.32 -3.28
CA GLU A 13 -17.74 -3.38 -4.35
C GLU A 13 -19.22 -3.50 -4.71
N GLU A 14 -19.94 -2.40 -4.61
CA GLU A 14 -21.33 -2.32 -5.03
C GLU A 14 -21.49 -1.41 -6.23
N THR A 15 -22.06 -1.95 -7.30
CA THR A 15 -22.46 -1.14 -8.46
C THR A 15 -23.86 -0.60 -8.23
N ARG A 16 -24.00 0.73 -8.22
CA ARG A 16 -25.29 1.39 -8.12
C ARG A 16 -25.57 2.21 -9.37
N VAL A 17 -26.78 2.08 -9.88
CA VAL A 17 -27.29 2.93 -10.96
C VAL A 17 -27.94 4.13 -10.32
N VAL A 18 -27.45 5.32 -10.67
CA VAL A 18 -28.03 6.60 -10.25
C VAL A 18 -28.64 7.31 -11.46
N VAL A 19 -29.68 8.08 -11.24
CA VAL A 19 -30.31 8.90 -12.29
C VAL A 19 -29.70 10.30 -12.20
N GLU A 20 -29.10 10.76 -13.27
CA GLU A 20 -28.48 12.10 -13.34
C GLU A 20 -29.44 13.17 -13.84
N ASP A 21 -30.42 12.78 -14.67
CA ASP A 21 -31.40 13.71 -15.24
C ASP A 21 -32.72 13.01 -15.57
N GLY A 22 -33.80 13.77 -15.65
CA GLY A 22 -35.13 13.30 -16.01
C GLY A 22 -35.80 14.26 -17.02
N TYR A 23 -36.55 13.71 -17.98
CA TYR A 23 -37.26 14.50 -18.96
C TYR A 23 -38.61 13.86 -19.34
N ASP A 24 -39.66 14.67 -19.35
CA ASP A 24 -40.96 14.28 -19.91
C ASP A 24 -41.25 15.11 -21.20
N PRO A 25 -41.41 14.48 -22.38
CA PRO A 25 -41.62 15.20 -23.63
C PRO A 25 -43.01 15.86 -23.73
N LYS A 26 -43.90 15.58 -22.79
CA LYS A 26 -45.30 16.06 -22.81
C LYS A 26 -45.64 17.07 -21.74
N ARG A 27 -44.80 17.20 -20.72
CA ARG A 27 -45.01 18.06 -19.54
C ARG A 27 -43.75 18.82 -19.20
N GLU A 28 -43.90 20.01 -18.70
CA GLU A 28 -42.80 20.77 -18.12
C GLU A 28 -42.33 20.06 -16.87
N SER A 29 -41.01 19.82 -16.75
CA SER A 29 -40.40 19.13 -15.65
C SER A 29 -39.35 20.02 -14.96
N GLU A 30 -39.38 20.04 -13.63
CA GLU A 30 -38.36 20.66 -12.82
C GLU A 30 -37.59 19.55 -12.10
N ASN A 31 -36.24 19.58 -12.23
CA ASN A 31 -35.33 18.60 -11.68
C ASN A 31 -34.57 19.20 -10.49
N GLU A 32 -34.72 18.58 -9.32
CA GLU A 32 -33.88 18.87 -8.16
C GLU A 32 -32.73 17.87 -8.13
N LYS A 33 -31.52 18.38 -8.04
CA LYS A 33 -30.31 17.57 -7.96
C LYS A 33 -29.68 17.67 -6.58
N THR A 34 -29.02 16.60 -6.15
CA THR A 34 -28.21 16.57 -4.94
C THR A 34 -26.84 16.00 -5.26
N THR A 35 -25.82 16.46 -4.56
CA THR A 35 -24.46 15.96 -4.70
C THR A 35 -24.29 14.66 -3.93
N LEU A 36 -23.84 13.61 -4.61
CA LEU A 36 -23.43 12.35 -4.02
C LEU A 36 -21.90 12.33 -3.95
N THR A 37 -21.36 12.18 -2.75
CA THR A 37 -19.93 12.01 -2.52
C THR A 37 -19.63 10.55 -2.20
N TYR A 38 -18.66 9.95 -2.89
CA TYR A 38 -18.30 8.54 -2.69
C TYR A 38 -16.81 8.31 -2.85
N TYR A 39 -16.33 7.20 -2.26
CA TYR A 39 -14.96 6.75 -2.48
C TYR A 39 -14.93 5.73 -3.61
N ARG A 40 -14.01 5.95 -4.53
CA ARG A 40 -13.72 5.02 -5.62
C ARG A 40 -12.31 4.49 -5.47
N THR A 41 -12.13 3.17 -5.68
CA THR A 41 -10.82 2.53 -5.78
C THR A 41 -10.55 2.21 -7.25
N PRO A 42 -9.95 3.14 -8.01
CA PRO A 42 -9.82 2.99 -9.45
C PRO A 42 -8.85 1.89 -9.86
N SER A 43 -7.86 1.57 -9.03
CA SER A 43 -6.84 0.59 -9.41
C SER A 43 -6.13 -0.03 -8.21
N VAL A 44 -5.69 -1.28 -8.41
CA VAL A 44 -4.73 -1.98 -7.55
C VAL A 44 -3.50 -2.30 -8.40
N CYS A 45 -2.34 -1.91 -7.93
CA CYS A 45 -1.07 -2.08 -8.62
C CYS A 45 -0.13 -2.95 -7.80
N THR A 46 0.63 -3.80 -8.48
CA THR A 46 1.61 -4.69 -7.86
C THR A 46 2.96 -4.54 -8.55
N GLY A 47 4.01 -4.84 -7.83
CA GLY A 47 5.37 -4.86 -8.38
C GLY A 47 6.34 -5.52 -7.41
N GLU A 48 7.46 -5.93 -7.95
CA GLU A 48 8.56 -6.56 -7.23
C GLU A 48 9.85 -5.85 -7.60
N GLU A 49 10.71 -5.60 -6.63
CA GLU A 49 12.00 -4.93 -6.85
C GLU A 49 13.07 -5.50 -5.92
N VAL A 50 14.30 -5.61 -6.44
CA VAL A 50 15.46 -6.05 -5.68
C VAL A 50 16.21 -4.84 -5.16
N HIS A 51 16.22 -4.65 -3.86
CA HIS A 51 16.96 -3.60 -3.17
C HIS A 51 18.30 -4.13 -2.69
N ARG A 52 19.36 -3.36 -2.96
CA ARG A 52 20.73 -3.72 -2.56
C ARG A 52 21.23 -2.79 -1.48
N GLY A 53 21.92 -3.37 -0.50
CA GLY A 53 22.53 -2.65 0.60
C GLY A 53 23.91 -3.21 0.93
N THR A 54 24.67 -2.45 1.69
CA THR A 54 25.97 -2.86 2.20
C THR A 54 25.91 -3.02 3.71
N LEU A 55 26.37 -4.16 4.22
CA LEU A 55 26.67 -4.38 5.61
C LEU A 55 28.09 -3.88 5.89
N THR A 56 28.26 -3.08 6.93
CA THR A 56 29.56 -2.76 7.52
C THR A 56 29.47 -2.92 9.03
N LEU A 57 30.14 -3.92 9.59
CA LEU A 57 30.17 -4.16 11.04
C LEU A 57 31.09 -3.14 11.73
N PRO A 58 30.61 -2.48 12.79
CA PRO A 58 31.43 -1.61 13.65
C PRO A 58 32.59 -2.36 14.29
N GLN A 59 33.64 -1.64 14.69
CA GLN A 59 34.87 -2.24 15.26
C GLN A 59 34.65 -2.87 16.65
N ASP A 60 33.67 -2.41 17.39
CA ASP A 60 33.25 -2.90 18.71
C ASP A 60 32.38 -4.16 18.65
N VAL A 61 31.98 -4.59 17.45
CA VAL A 61 31.23 -5.82 17.23
C VAL A 61 32.18 -6.92 16.75
N PRO A 62 32.05 -8.19 17.20
CA PRO A 62 32.90 -9.30 16.75
C PRO A 62 32.84 -9.47 15.23
N ALA A 63 33.98 -9.83 14.62
CA ALA A 63 34.07 -10.12 13.20
C ALA A 63 33.35 -11.42 12.83
N VAL A 64 32.85 -11.50 11.59
CA VAL A 64 32.14 -12.67 11.08
C VAL A 64 33.13 -13.74 10.64
N LEU A 65 33.03 -14.92 11.26
CA LEU A 65 33.67 -16.13 10.73
C LEU A 65 32.77 -16.84 9.70
N GLN A 66 31.51 -17.04 10.08
CA GLN A 66 30.53 -17.74 9.26
C GLN A 66 29.13 -17.25 9.52
N VAL A 67 28.42 -16.87 8.47
CA VAL A 67 26.99 -16.53 8.55
C VAL A 67 26.18 -17.80 8.82
N GLN A 68 25.30 -17.73 9.83
CA GLN A 68 24.38 -18.80 10.19
C GLN A 68 22.97 -18.55 9.67
N ALA A 69 22.51 -17.29 9.78
CA ALA A 69 21.22 -16.87 9.26
C ALA A 69 21.23 -15.39 8.92
N PHE A 70 20.47 -15.04 7.92
CA PHE A 70 20.18 -13.67 7.52
C PHE A 70 18.67 -13.53 7.27
N PHE A 71 18.07 -12.51 7.89
CA PHE A 71 16.66 -12.18 7.71
C PHE A 71 16.53 -10.70 7.40
N ALA A 72 15.57 -10.35 6.58
CA ALA A 72 15.24 -8.96 6.31
C ALA A 72 13.72 -8.77 6.29
N GLU A 73 13.30 -7.55 6.65
CA GLU A 73 11.91 -7.12 6.65
C GLU A 73 11.82 -5.71 6.06
N ALA A 74 11.01 -5.55 5.02
CA ALA A 74 10.71 -4.25 4.45
C ALA A 74 9.58 -3.59 5.26
N VAL A 75 9.87 -2.40 5.80
CA VAL A 75 8.92 -1.60 6.59
C VAL A 75 8.58 -0.33 5.83
N LEU A 76 7.32 -0.19 5.44
CA LEU A 76 6.81 1.00 4.78
C LEU A 76 6.77 2.17 5.76
N GLN A 77 7.27 3.32 5.34
CA GLN A 77 7.19 4.59 6.08
C GLN A 77 6.23 5.57 5.42
N GLU A 78 6.29 5.66 4.09
CA GLU A 78 5.47 6.59 3.31
C GLU A 78 5.03 5.93 2.01
N ALA A 79 3.80 6.23 1.59
CA ALA A 79 3.26 5.87 0.29
C ALA A 79 2.53 7.09 -0.30
N ARG A 80 2.91 7.49 -1.51
CA ARG A 80 2.27 8.61 -2.20
C ARG A 80 1.97 8.29 -3.65
N ALA A 81 0.87 8.83 -4.14
CA ALA A 81 0.50 8.76 -5.54
C ALA A 81 1.00 10.00 -6.29
N GLU A 82 1.55 9.76 -7.46
CA GLU A 82 1.89 10.75 -8.46
C GLU A 82 1.23 10.37 -9.79
N GLU A 83 1.26 11.24 -10.78
CA GLU A 83 0.65 10.95 -12.08
C GLU A 83 1.24 9.68 -12.70
N GLY A 84 0.41 8.65 -12.85
CA GLY A 84 0.75 7.37 -13.46
C GLY A 84 1.59 6.41 -12.62
N LYS A 85 1.89 6.72 -11.36
CA LYS A 85 2.74 5.88 -10.48
C LYS A 85 2.44 6.07 -9.00
N ILE A 86 2.87 5.10 -8.22
CA ILE A 86 2.89 5.14 -6.75
C ILE A 86 4.34 5.02 -6.30
N ILE A 87 4.75 5.85 -5.36
CA ILE A 87 6.08 5.84 -4.76
C ILE A 87 5.93 5.33 -3.33
N LEU A 88 6.69 4.29 -3.03
CA LEU A 88 6.77 3.66 -1.71
C LEU A 88 8.16 3.92 -1.14
N GLU A 89 8.23 4.53 0.03
CA GLU A 89 9.47 4.81 0.73
C GLU A 89 9.48 4.13 2.09
N GLY A 90 10.60 3.56 2.47
CA GLY A 90 10.70 2.83 3.71
C GLY A 90 12.11 2.43 4.09
N ARG A 91 12.19 1.46 4.99
CA ARG A 91 13.45 0.90 5.46
C ARG A 91 13.42 -0.61 5.41
N ILE A 92 14.51 -1.21 4.97
CA ILE A 92 14.76 -2.63 5.09
C ILE A 92 15.55 -2.84 6.38
N LYS A 93 14.89 -3.44 7.37
CA LYS A 93 15.53 -3.89 8.61
C LYS A 93 16.10 -5.27 8.37
N TYR A 94 17.31 -5.53 8.82
CA TYR A 94 17.93 -6.84 8.70
C TYR A 94 18.55 -7.32 10.00
N PHE A 95 18.58 -8.64 10.14
CA PHE A 95 19.16 -9.37 11.25
C PHE A 95 20.14 -10.40 10.70
N LEU A 96 21.39 -10.34 11.18
CA LEU A 96 22.45 -11.26 10.86
C LEU A 96 22.82 -12.06 12.12
N LEU A 97 22.77 -13.38 12.04
CA LEU A 97 23.29 -14.32 13.02
C LEU A 97 24.55 -14.98 12.48
N TYR A 98 25.63 -14.99 13.24
CA TYR A 98 26.90 -15.49 12.75
C TYR A 98 27.80 -16.05 13.85
N LEU A 99 28.75 -16.91 13.45
CA LEU A 99 29.86 -17.34 14.30
C LEU A 99 30.95 -16.27 14.28
N CYS A 100 31.60 -16.06 15.44
CA CYS A 100 32.73 -15.16 15.63
C CYS A 100 33.87 -15.83 16.38
N GLU A 101 35.06 -15.25 16.32
CA GLU A 101 36.24 -15.72 17.09
C GLU A 101 36.16 -15.28 18.57
N ASN A 102 35.24 -15.91 19.30
CA ASN A 102 35.14 -15.74 20.74
C ASN A 102 34.84 -17.10 21.38
N ASP A 103 35.83 -17.68 22.03
CA ASP A 103 35.70 -19.01 22.66
C ASP A 103 34.60 -19.09 23.74
N ALA A 104 34.31 -17.97 24.40
CA ALA A 104 33.29 -17.92 25.45
C ALA A 104 31.88 -17.74 24.88
N GLU A 105 31.75 -16.94 23.82
CA GLU A 105 30.49 -16.64 23.16
C GLU A 105 30.69 -16.69 21.63
N PRO A 106 30.71 -17.89 21.03
CA PRO A 106 31.03 -18.06 19.62
C PRO A 106 29.91 -17.60 18.65
N ILE A 107 28.72 -17.28 19.17
CA ILE A 107 27.56 -16.84 18.37
C ILE A 107 27.31 -15.37 18.68
N ALA A 108 27.27 -14.56 17.64
CA ALA A 108 26.91 -13.15 17.69
C ALA A 108 25.77 -12.81 16.75
N SER A 109 25.13 -11.69 17.00
CA SER A 109 24.08 -11.16 16.11
C SER A 109 24.28 -9.67 15.89
N TYR A 110 23.84 -9.21 14.72
CA TYR A 110 23.86 -7.80 14.37
C TYR A 110 22.55 -7.41 13.67
N THR A 111 22.01 -6.26 14.04
CA THR A 111 20.79 -5.72 13.45
C THR A 111 21.04 -4.30 13.00
N SER A 112 20.60 -3.97 11.81
CA SER A 112 20.62 -2.60 11.28
C SER A 112 19.55 -2.42 10.23
N GLU A 113 19.54 -1.28 9.56
CA GLU A 113 18.56 -0.95 8.53
C GLU A 113 19.16 -0.06 7.45
N PHE A 114 18.59 -0.11 6.24
CA PHE A 114 18.91 0.83 5.17
C PHE A 114 17.64 1.31 4.46
N PRO A 115 17.63 2.53 3.90
CA PRO A 115 16.47 3.08 3.22
C PRO A 115 16.26 2.41 1.87
N PHE A 116 14.99 2.36 1.41
CA PHE A 116 14.64 1.97 0.06
C PHE A 116 13.56 2.88 -0.50
N THR A 117 13.48 2.95 -1.82
CA THR A 117 12.38 3.56 -2.57
C THR A 117 12.00 2.59 -3.68
N GLN A 118 10.70 2.30 -3.80
CA GLN A 118 10.15 1.44 -4.85
C GLN A 118 9.06 2.19 -5.60
N VAL A 119 9.03 2.04 -6.93
CA VAL A 119 8.06 2.70 -7.80
C VAL A 119 7.15 1.66 -8.44
N LEU A 120 5.85 1.77 -8.20
CA LEU A 120 4.83 0.98 -8.87
C LEU A 120 4.20 1.78 -10.00
N LEU A 121 4.17 1.22 -11.20
CA LEU A 121 3.43 1.81 -12.32
C LEU A 121 1.93 1.61 -12.09
N CYS A 122 1.20 2.71 -12.03
CA CYS A 122 -0.23 2.73 -11.77
C CYS A 122 -0.90 3.81 -12.61
N ARG A 123 -1.34 3.46 -13.82
CA ARG A 123 -1.81 4.41 -14.84
C ARG A 123 -2.92 5.34 -14.39
N GLU A 124 -3.75 4.89 -13.47
CA GLU A 124 -4.89 5.66 -12.95
C GLU A 124 -4.55 6.51 -11.72
N ALA A 125 -3.31 6.38 -11.22
CA ALA A 125 -2.85 7.17 -10.07
C ALA A 125 -2.73 8.65 -10.44
N LYS A 126 -3.18 9.51 -9.53
CA LYS A 126 -3.09 10.96 -9.62
C LYS A 126 -2.56 11.52 -8.31
N GLU A 127 -1.96 12.68 -8.40
CA GLU A 127 -1.54 13.42 -7.21
C GLU A 127 -2.75 13.70 -6.30
N GLY A 128 -2.59 13.42 -5.01
CA GLY A 128 -3.65 13.58 -4.00
C GLY A 128 -4.50 12.33 -3.76
N ASP A 129 -4.35 11.26 -4.55
CA ASP A 129 -4.99 9.98 -4.25
C ASP A 129 -4.45 9.41 -2.93
N ARG A 130 -5.33 8.80 -2.15
CA ARG A 130 -4.92 8.03 -0.98
C ARG A 130 -4.35 6.69 -1.41
N VAL A 131 -3.21 6.32 -0.86
CA VAL A 131 -2.54 5.05 -1.14
C VAL A 131 -2.64 4.15 0.09
N HIS A 132 -3.10 2.92 -0.14
CA HIS A 132 -3.04 1.82 0.83
C HIS A 132 -2.08 0.78 0.26
N ALA A 133 -0.92 0.63 0.88
CA ALA A 133 0.11 -0.28 0.38
C ALA A 133 0.49 -1.32 1.43
N HIS A 134 0.83 -2.51 0.92
CA HIS A 134 1.35 -3.63 1.69
C HIS A 134 2.64 -4.13 1.04
N LEU A 135 3.63 -4.44 1.88
CA LEU A 135 4.93 -4.96 1.45
C LEU A 135 5.11 -6.38 1.96
N ILE A 136 5.78 -7.19 1.16
CA ILE A 136 6.20 -8.55 1.51
C ILE A 136 7.68 -8.68 1.16
N THR A 137 8.50 -9.11 2.11
CA THR A 137 9.88 -9.53 1.80
C THR A 137 9.81 -10.96 1.28
N GLU A 138 10.12 -11.15 0.00
CA GLU A 138 10.02 -12.45 -0.67
C GLU A 138 11.31 -13.25 -0.56
N ASP A 139 12.46 -12.57 -0.64
CA ASP A 139 13.78 -13.18 -0.50
C ASP A 139 14.77 -12.20 0.12
N ALA A 140 15.75 -12.72 0.86
CA ALA A 140 16.82 -11.93 1.46
C ALA A 140 18.12 -12.74 1.49
N GLN A 141 19.16 -12.17 0.90
CA GLN A 141 20.47 -12.80 0.78
C GLN A 141 21.56 -11.85 1.24
N ILE A 142 22.64 -12.41 1.79
CA ILE A 142 23.87 -11.70 2.11
C ILE A 142 25.07 -12.48 1.60
N GLN A 143 26.03 -11.76 1.00
CA GLN A 143 27.33 -12.29 0.62
C GLN A 143 28.41 -11.48 1.35
N MET A 144 29.17 -12.14 2.23
CA MET A 144 30.30 -11.51 2.90
C MET A 144 31.45 -11.32 1.91
N MET A 145 31.99 -10.10 1.87
CA MET A 145 33.15 -9.71 1.05
C MET A 145 34.42 -9.73 1.91
N SER A 146 34.28 -9.50 3.20
CA SER A 146 35.32 -9.63 4.21
C SER A 146 34.69 -10.11 5.53
N ASP A 147 35.47 -10.18 6.61
CA ASP A 147 35.01 -10.50 7.95
C ASP A 147 34.11 -9.41 8.58
N ARG A 148 34.04 -8.22 7.95
CA ARG A 148 33.25 -7.06 8.44
C ARG A 148 32.38 -6.40 7.38
N GLU A 149 32.54 -6.76 6.14
CA GLU A 149 31.79 -6.15 5.03
C GLU A 149 31.05 -7.21 4.20
N GLY A 150 29.82 -6.89 3.81
CA GLY A 150 29.01 -7.76 2.98
C GLY A 150 28.05 -6.97 2.10
N GLU A 151 27.67 -7.58 1.00
CA GLU A 151 26.60 -7.08 0.11
C GLU A 151 25.31 -7.84 0.37
N MET A 152 24.22 -7.10 0.47
CA MET A 152 22.88 -7.63 0.70
C MET A 152 22.00 -7.39 -0.52
N SER A 153 21.15 -8.35 -0.84
CA SER A 153 20.05 -8.19 -1.78
C SER A 153 18.74 -8.65 -1.12
N VAL A 154 17.72 -7.81 -1.18
CA VAL A 154 16.41 -8.08 -0.61
C VAL A 154 15.36 -7.83 -1.67
N THR A 155 14.59 -8.86 -1.98
CA THR A 155 13.46 -8.79 -2.92
C THR A 155 12.22 -8.40 -2.16
N VAL A 156 11.62 -7.28 -2.55
CA VAL A 156 10.40 -6.74 -1.94
C VAL A 156 9.27 -6.74 -2.95
N GLY A 157 8.26 -7.57 -2.68
CA GLY A 157 6.97 -7.52 -3.33
C GLY A 157 6.12 -6.42 -2.71
N ALA A 158 5.43 -5.64 -3.54
CA ALA A 158 4.55 -4.57 -3.11
C ALA A 158 3.19 -4.66 -3.81
N GLN A 159 2.13 -4.45 -3.04
CA GLN A 159 0.77 -4.25 -3.55
C GLN A 159 0.24 -2.92 -3.02
N ALA A 160 -0.29 -2.09 -3.90
CA ALA A 160 -0.87 -0.80 -3.52
C ALA A 160 -2.22 -0.58 -4.20
N ALA A 161 -3.20 -0.14 -3.42
CA ALA A 161 -4.50 0.32 -3.90
C ALA A 161 -4.57 1.84 -3.77
N ILE A 162 -5.08 2.50 -4.79
CA ILE A 162 -5.39 3.93 -4.75
C ILE A 162 -6.87 4.12 -4.50
N SER A 163 -7.22 5.14 -3.72
CA SER A 163 -8.60 5.57 -3.52
C SER A 163 -8.71 7.09 -3.57
N ARG A 164 -9.81 7.56 -4.18
CA ARG A 164 -10.13 9.00 -4.24
C ARG A 164 -11.58 9.23 -3.91
N MET A 165 -11.84 10.41 -3.42
CA MET A 165 -13.19 10.90 -3.22
C MET A 165 -13.67 11.56 -4.51
N GLU A 166 -14.80 11.11 -5.04
CA GLU A 166 -15.45 11.66 -6.21
C GLU A 166 -16.84 12.20 -5.84
N GLU A 167 -17.28 13.20 -6.56
CA GLU A 167 -18.59 13.80 -6.40
C GLU A 167 -19.33 13.72 -7.73
N THR A 168 -20.61 13.37 -7.68
CA THR A 168 -21.49 13.41 -8.84
C THR A 168 -22.85 14.01 -8.45
N GLU A 169 -23.47 14.73 -9.39
CA GLU A 169 -24.83 15.21 -9.21
C GLU A 169 -25.82 14.11 -9.61
N VAL A 170 -26.77 13.84 -8.72
CA VAL A 170 -27.82 12.86 -8.96
C VAL A 170 -29.19 13.51 -8.80
N LEU A 171 -30.17 13.06 -9.58
CA LEU A 171 -31.55 13.51 -9.50
C LEU A 171 -32.14 13.04 -8.17
N SER A 172 -32.56 13.96 -7.32
CA SER A 172 -33.20 13.68 -6.04
C SER A 172 -34.73 13.74 -6.14
N ASN A 173 -35.23 14.65 -6.97
CA ASN A 173 -36.66 14.84 -7.17
C ASN A 173 -36.93 15.35 -8.58
N MET A 174 -38.06 14.94 -9.14
CA MET A 174 -38.57 15.42 -10.40
C MET A 174 -40.04 15.84 -10.23
N THR A 175 -40.35 17.08 -10.51
CA THR A 175 -41.71 17.62 -10.45
C THR A 175 -42.28 17.73 -11.86
N LEU A 176 -43.47 17.18 -12.06
CA LEU A 176 -44.21 17.16 -13.33
C LEU A 176 -45.56 17.85 -13.14
N GLY A 177 -45.59 19.16 -13.26
CA GLY A 177 -46.77 19.95 -12.90
C GLY A 177 -47.08 19.88 -11.39
N GLU A 178 -48.24 19.28 -11.01
CA GLU A 178 -48.60 19.10 -9.59
C GLU A 178 -48.09 17.78 -8.99
N GLU A 179 -47.52 16.89 -9.77
CA GLU A 179 -47.00 15.58 -9.35
C GLU A 179 -45.53 15.66 -9.05
N SER A 180 -45.08 15.07 -7.95
CA SER A 180 -43.66 14.98 -7.57
C SER A 180 -43.25 13.51 -7.48
N ILE A 181 -42.17 13.16 -8.19
CA ILE A 181 -41.57 11.83 -8.17
C ILE A 181 -40.24 11.92 -7.42
N ARG A 182 -40.18 11.38 -6.20
CA ARG A 182 -38.95 11.26 -5.45
C ARG A 182 -38.14 10.08 -5.96
N MET A 183 -36.91 10.35 -6.34
CA MET A 183 -35.93 9.29 -6.57
C MET A 183 -35.39 8.80 -5.21
N PRO A 184 -35.24 7.48 -5.01
CA PRO A 184 -34.58 6.99 -3.80
C PRO A 184 -33.20 7.61 -3.77
N ALA A 185 -32.92 8.42 -2.74
CA ALA A 185 -31.60 8.97 -2.53
C ALA A 185 -30.62 7.80 -2.57
N ALA A 186 -29.64 7.86 -3.44
CA ALA A 186 -28.59 6.87 -3.48
C ALA A 186 -27.99 6.80 -2.09
N ALA A 187 -28.16 5.65 -1.43
CA ALA A 187 -27.78 5.49 -0.04
C ALA A 187 -26.31 5.82 0.11
N VAL A 188 -26.00 6.58 1.13
CA VAL A 188 -24.64 6.95 1.52
C VAL A 188 -23.76 5.72 1.49
N ILE A 189 -22.72 5.75 0.70
CA ILE A 189 -21.72 4.69 0.67
C ILE A 189 -20.91 4.81 1.97
N TYR A 190 -21.13 3.88 2.87
CA TYR A 190 -20.33 3.78 4.08
C TYR A 190 -18.98 3.16 3.74
N VAL A 191 -17.93 3.94 3.91
CA VAL A 191 -16.59 3.37 4.04
C VAL A 191 -16.50 2.78 5.44
N VAL A 192 -16.47 1.48 5.54
CA VAL A 192 -16.14 0.80 6.79
C VAL A 192 -14.67 1.09 7.09
N LYS A 193 -14.42 1.66 8.26
CA LYS A 193 -13.07 1.89 8.78
C LYS A 193 -12.43 0.59 9.21
#